data_41aee27393466f3fb5e281d3bfc2ae4f
#
_entry.id   41aee27393466f3fb5e281d3bfc2ae4f
#
_cell.length_a   1.000
_cell.length_b   1.000
_cell.length_c   1.000
_cell.angle_alpha   90.00
_cell.angle_beta   90.00
_cell.angle_gamma   90.00
#
_symmetry.space_group_name_H-M   'P 1'
#
loop_
_entity.id
_entity.type
_entity.pdbx_description
1 polymer ?
#
loop_
_entity_poly.entity_id
_entity_poly.type
_entity_poly.pdbx_seq_one_letter_code
_entity_poly.pdbx_strand_id
1 'polypeptide(L)'
;MNVIFQYWLDKNGVGKNHDFYNYVNKVVDISKNYFKEYANIHNAEYFFSNERTVKTKSNYFEVCRIYLDPYFDKFDKLLFVDIDVIPKNMKENIFNLDVKDIAGWPEHNHPARKDPNGWKLSFPLEDRFKKFGAPIIKPKTVKNNIRIINTGVMIWTRDARIKARKLFDNHEDYFNYKNPILDKNLKNVGHSTHCIDQPFLNVMFNKYDFDVKELGIEWNRTPTKDEDYPCNFAHYTGNNKKKIIELYG
;
A
#
# COMPACT_ATOMS: atom_id res chain seq x y z
N MET A 1 0.64 -18.78 -12.37
CA MET A 1 -0.71 -18.27 -11.96
C MET A 1 -0.54 -17.08 -11.05
N ASN A 2 -1.39 -16.03 -11.19
CA ASN A 2 -1.31 -14.80 -10.38
C ASN A 2 -2.47 -14.73 -9.38
N VAL A 3 -2.36 -13.85 -8.38
CA VAL A 3 -3.41 -13.60 -7.39
C VAL A 3 -3.57 -12.11 -7.11
N ILE A 4 -4.80 -11.67 -6.86
CA ILE A 4 -5.12 -10.36 -6.33
C ILE A 4 -5.51 -10.54 -4.86
N PHE A 5 -4.88 -9.77 -3.99
CA PHE A 5 -5.15 -9.79 -2.55
C PHE A 5 -5.69 -8.46 -2.08
N GLN A 6 -6.84 -8.49 -1.42
CA GLN A 6 -7.40 -7.38 -0.67
C GLN A 6 -7.78 -7.84 0.75
N TYR A 7 -7.77 -6.93 1.69
CA TYR A 7 -8.34 -7.20 3.01
C TYR A 7 -9.11 -6.01 3.55
N TRP A 8 -10.09 -6.31 4.39
CA TRP A 8 -10.76 -5.33 5.20
C TRP A 8 -11.08 -5.94 6.57
N LEU A 9 -10.47 -5.40 7.60
CA LEU A 9 -10.72 -5.81 8.98
C LEU A 9 -11.69 -4.82 9.61
N ASP A 10 -12.94 -5.22 9.67
CA ASP A 10 -13.97 -4.42 10.37
C ASP A 10 -13.57 -4.31 11.85
N LYS A 11 -13.50 -3.08 12.34
CA LYS A 11 -13.26 -2.81 13.76
C LYS A 11 -14.55 -3.01 14.51
N ASN A 12 -15.04 -4.24 14.63
CA ASN A 12 -16.19 -4.57 15.47
C ASN A 12 -15.98 -4.01 16.86
N GLY A 13 -16.70 -2.97 17.22
CA GLY A 13 -16.84 -2.45 18.57
C GLY A 13 -15.94 -1.29 18.98
N VAL A 14 -15.09 -0.75 18.12
CA VAL A 14 -14.25 0.41 18.49
C VAL A 14 -14.51 1.59 17.56
N GLY A 15 -15.61 2.28 17.76
CA GLY A 15 -15.77 3.54 17.09
C GLY A 15 -17.19 4.07 17.05
N LYS A 16 -17.36 5.22 17.63
CA LYS A 16 -18.60 5.96 17.85
C LYS A 16 -19.28 6.50 16.59
N ASN A 17 -19.02 5.94 15.40
CA ASN A 17 -19.60 6.48 14.17
C ASN A 17 -20.06 5.35 13.24
N HIS A 18 -21.25 4.84 13.51
CA HIS A 18 -21.94 3.80 12.76
C HIS A 18 -22.04 4.14 11.25
N ASP A 19 -22.22 5.41 10.93
CA ASP A 19 -22.34 5.88 9.54
C ASP A 19 -21.04 5.76 8.75
N PHE A 20 -19.88 5.95 9.40
CA PHE A 20 -18.58 5.77 8.75
C PHE A 20 -18.37 4.33 8.32
N TYR A 21 -18.72 3.36 9.16
CA TYR A 21 -18.54 1.94 8.85
C TYR A 21 -19.50 1.44 7.75
N ASN A 22 -20.75 1.85 7.80
CA ASN A 22 -21.72 1.51 6.74
C ASN A 22 -21.28 2.02 5.37
N TYR A 23 -20.72 3.22 5.35
CA TYR A 23 -20.18 3.81 4.16
C TYR A 23 -18.94 3.04 3.65
N VAL A 24 -17.99 2.70 4.52
CA VAL A 24 -16.77 2.00 4.13
C VAL A 24 -17.08 0.58 3.66
N ASN A 25 -18.01 -0.12 4.28
CA ASN A 25 -18.43 -1.46 3.84
C ASN A 25 -19.00 -1.44 2.41
N LYS A 26 -19.76 -0.41 2.03
CA LYS A 26 -20.19 -0.23 0.63
C LYS A 26 -19.01 -0.05 -0.32
N VAL A 27 -18.02 0.76 0.07
CA VAL A 27 -16.79 0.93 -0.71
C VAL A 27 -16.07 -0.40 -0.89
N VAL A 28 -15.94 -1.19 0.18
CA VAL A 28 -15.33 -2.53 0.15
C VAL A 28 -16.05 -3.43 -0.84
N ASP A 29 -17.40 -3.49 -0.79
CA ASP A 29 -18.17 -4.37 -1.66
C ASP A 29 -18.04 -3.97 -3.13
N ILE A 30 -18.05 -2.67 -3.43
CA ILE A 30 -17.83 -2.17 -4.78
C ILE A 30 -16.43 -2.58 -5.27
N SER A 31 -15.38 -2.22 -4.53
CA SER A 31 -14.00 -2.53 -4.92
C SER A 31 -13.80 -4.04 -5.12
N LYS A 32 -14.32 -4.88 -4.22
CA LYS A 32 -14.28 -6.35 -4.33
C LYS A 32 -14.88 -6.84 -5.65
N ASN A 33 -16.04 -6.33 -6.02
CA ASN A 33 -16.73 -6.77 -7.24
C ASN A 33 -15.92 -6.42 -8.49
N TYR A 34 -15.40 -5.20 -8.56
CA TYR A 34 -14.55 -4.76 -9.65
C TYR A 34 -13.23 -5.57 -9.74
N PHE A 35 -12.59 -5.86 -8.62
CA PHE A 35 -11.36 -6.67 -8.64
C PHE A 35 -11.60 -8.16 -8.87
N LYS A 36 -12.77 -8.70 -8.52
CA LYS A 36 -13.16 -10.04 -8.95
C LYS A 36 -13.32 -10.13 -10.47
N GLU A 37 -13.97 -9.13 -11.08
CA GLU A 37 -14.12 -9.06 -12.52
C GLU A 37 -12.74 -8.91 -13.20
N TYR A 38 -11.88 -8.01 -12.71
CA TYR A 38 -10.53 -7.83 -13.21
C TYR A 38 -9.71 -9.12 -13.12
N ALA A 39 -9.80 -9.85 -12.00
CA ALA A 39 -9.14 -11.14 -11.83
C ALA A 39 -9.61 -12.17 -12.87
N ASN A 40 -10.91 -12.27 -13.10
CA ASN A 40 -11.47 -13.18 -14.10
C ASN A 40 -10.98 -12.85 -15.52
N ILE A 41 -10.96 -11.57 -15.90
CA ILE A 41 -10.50 -11.12 -17.23
C ILE A 41 -9.03 -11.50 -17.44
N HIS A 42 -8.19 -11.41 -16.39
CA HIS A 42 -6.76 -11.63 -16.47
C HIS A 42 -6.31 -13.01 -15.97
N ASN A 43 -7.24 -13.94 -15.81
CA ASN A 43 -6.98 -15.31 -15.37
C ASN A 43 -6.12 -15.36 -14.08
N ALA A 44 -6.49 -14.53 -13.10
CA ALA A 44 -5.90 -14.49 -11.78
C ALA A 44 -6.89 -15.00 -10.70
N GLU A 45 -6.36 -15.55 -9.62
CA GLU A 45 -7.17 -15.84 -8.43
C GLU A 45 -7.48 -14.52 -7.69
N TYR A 46 -8.67 -14.41 -7.13
CA TYR A 46 -9.03 -13.29 -6.26
C TYR A 46 -9.18 -13.78 -4.82
N PHE A 47 -8.40 -13.22 -3.92
CA PHE A 47 -8.41 -13.56 -2.51
C PHE A 47 -8.77 -12.31 -1.68
N PHE A 48 -9.88 -12.38 -0.95
CA PHE A 48 -10.30 -11.36 0.01
C PHE A 48 -10.29 -11.90 1.43
N SER A 49 -9.73 -11.14 2.37
CA SER A 49 -9.73 -11.49 3.79
C SER A 49 -10.47 -10.45 4.62
N ASN A 50 -11.34 -10.92 5.48
CA ASN A 50 -11.97 -10.13 6.55
C ASN A 50 -11.54 -10.60 7.95
N GLU A 51 -10.58 -11.49 8.02
CA GLU A 51 -10.05 -12.06 9.25
C GLU A 51 -8.61 -11.60 9.47
N ARG A 52 -8.30 -11.27 10.72
CA ARG A 52 -6.94 -10.94 11.11
C ARG A 52 -6.11 -12.20 11.22
N THR A 53 -5.03 -12.26 10.47
CA THR A 53 -4.06 -13.36 10.51
C THR A 53 -2.70 -12.93 11.03
N VAL A 54 -2.33 -11.68 10.82
CA VAL A 54 -1.09 -11.11 11.33
C VAL A 54 -1.29 -10.65 12.77
N LYS A 55 -0.49 -11.20 13.70
CA LYS A 55 -0.50 -10.82 15.12
C LYS A 55 0.09 -9.42 15.28
N THR A 56 -0.75 -8.42 15.40
CA THR A 56 -0.35 -7.02 15.53
C THR A 56 -1.44 -6.20 16.21
N LYS A 57 -1.06 -5.07 16.80
CA LYS A 57 -2.01 -4.10 17.37
C LYS A 57 -2.67 -3.23 16.31
N SER A 58 -2.08 -3.12 15.12
CA SER A 58 -2.58 -2.29 14.03
C SER A 58 -3.09 -3.14 12.86
N ASN A 59 -4.33 -2.92 12.45
CA ASN A 59 -4.93 -3.60 11.30
C ASN A 59 -4.19 -3.34 9.98
N TYR A 60 -3.46 -2.25 9.88
CA TYR A 60 -2.69 -1.91 8.69
C TYR A 60 -1.60 -2.95 8.38
N PHE A 61 -1.06 -3.62 9.41
CA PHE A 61 -0.05 -4.65 9.19
C PHE A 61 -0.59 -5.98 8.66
N GLU A 62 -1.91 -6.11 8.46
CA GLU A 62 -2.43 -7.27 7.74
C GLU A 62 -1.88 -7.38 6.30
N VAL A 63 -1.43 -6.27 5.73
CA VAL A 63 -0.69 -6.26 4.46
C VAL A 63 0.56 -7.16 4.50
N CYS A 64 1.18 -7.34 5.67
CA CYS A 64 2.34 -8.22 5.84
C CYS A 64 2.01 -9.69 5.57
N ARG A 65 0.73 -10.06 5.56
CA ARG A 65 0.27 -11.37 5.13
C ARG A 65 0.79 -11.75 3.74
N ILE A 66 1.01 -10.78 2.86
CA ILE A 66 1.58 -10.97 1.53
C ILE A 66 2.80 -11.88 1.56
N TYR A 67 3.70 -11.66 2.51
CA TYR A 67 4.93 -12.45 2.62
C TYR A 67 4.93 -13.41 3.82
N LEU A 68 4.12 -13.18 4.85
CA LEU A 68 4.06 -14.05 6.02
C LEU A 68 3.27 -15.34 5.77
N ASP A 69 2.25 -15.30 4.91
CA ASP A 69 1.38 -16.44 4.64
C ASP A 69 1.94 -17.32 3.50
N PRO A 70 2.38 -18.56 3.78
CA PRO A 70 2.89 -19.46 2.75
C PRO A 70 1.84 -19.85 1.69
N TYR A 71 0.55 -19.63 1.96
CA TYR A 71 -0.50 -19.86 0.97
C TYR A 71 -0.24 -19.13 -0.34
N PHE A 72 0.36 -17.96 -0.27
CA PHE A 72 0.66 -17.16 -1.46
C PHE A 72 1.87 -17.66 -2.26
N ASP A 73 2.68 -18.58 -1.74
CA ASP A 73 3.90 -19.06 -2.43
C ASP A 73 3.60 -19.83 -3.74
N LYS A 74 2.39 -20.36 -3.88
CA LYS A 74 1.95 -21.03 -5.12
C LYS A 74 1.77 -20.09 -6.32
N PHE A 75 1.68 -18.76 -6.08
CA PHE A 75 1.44 -17.77 -7.14
C PHE A 75 2.74 -17.12 -7.61
N ASP A 76 2.85 -16.86 -8.92
CA ASP A 76 4.04 -16.21 -9.50
C ASP A 76 4.10 -14.74 -9.12
N LYS A 77 2.98 -14.03 -9.27
CA LYS A 77 2.83 -12.63 -8.85
C LYS A 77 1.60 -12.47 -7.98
N LEU A 78 1.72 -11.62 -6.97
CA LEU A 78 0.64 -11.15 -6.12
C LEU A 78 0.45 -9.65 -6.33
N LEU A 79 -0.76 -9.23 -6.72
CA LEU A 79 -1.18 -7.85 -6.71
C LEU A 79 -1.90 -7.58 -5.39
N PHE A 80 -1.34 -6.73 -4.56
CA PHE A 80 -2.06 -6.15 -3.42
C PHE A 80 -2.70 -4.84 -3.82
N VAL A 81 -3.96 -4.65 -3.41
CA VAL A 81 -4.67 -3.39 -3.62
C VAL A 81 -5.50 -3.02 -2.40
N ASP A 82 -5.47 -1.75 -2.03
CA ASP A 82 -6.32 -1.20 -0.98
C ASP A 82 -7.80 -1.27 -1.38
N ILE A 83 -8.68 -1.30 -0.40
CA ILE A 83 -10.13 -1.40 -0.60
C ILE A 83 -10.77 -0.15 -1.24
N ASP A 84 -10.03 0.93 -1.35
CA ASP A 84 -10.43 2.19 -1.97
C ASP A 84 -9.77 2.41 -3.34
N VAL A 85 -9.29 1.33 -3.95
CA VAL A 85 -8.81 1.29 -5.34
C VAL A 85 -9.90 0.68 -6.23
N ILE A 86 -10.09 1.26 -7.42
CA ILE A 86 -11.01 0.76 -8.46
C ILE A 86 -10.24 0.60 -9.77
N PRO A 87 -10.29 -0.58 -10.42
CA PRO A 87 -9.76 -0.74 -11.77
C PRO A 87 -10.72 -0.05 -12.75
N LYS A 88 -10.24 1.00 -13.42
CA LYS A 88 -10.99 1.75 -14.44
C LYS A 88 -10.77 1.19 -15.83
N ASN A 89 -9.59 0.69 -16.11
CA ASN A 89 -9.25 0.08 -17.38
C ASN A 89 -9.10 -1.43 -17.21
N MET A 90 -10.15 -2.16 -17.56
CA MET A 90 -10.19 -3.61 -17.45
C MET A 90 -9.36 -4.34 -18.51
N LYS A 91 -8.86 -3.63 -19.56
CA LYS A 91 -8.12 -4.25 -20.66
C LYS A 91 -6.64 -4.41 -20.34
N GLU A 92 -6.08 -3.47 -19.56
CA GLU A 92 -4.67 -3.48 -19.23
C GLU A 92 -4.38 -4.48 -18.11
N ASN A 93 -3.45 -5.38 -18.36
CA ASN A 93 -3.07 -6.43 -17.42
C ASN A 93 -1.80 -6.02 -16.66
N ILE A 94 -1.94 -5.66 -15.40
CA ILE A 94 -0.82 -5.27 -14.54
C ILE A 94 0.21 -6.41 -14.36
N PHE A 95 -0.20 -7.66 -14.47
CA PHE A 95 0.69 -8.81 -14.33
C PHE A 95 1.65 -8.99 -15.51
N ASN A 96 1.41 -8.31 -16.65
CA ASN A 96 2.33 -8.30 -17.79
C ASN A 96 3.56 -7.42 -17.54
N LEU A 97 3.54 -6.58 -16.50
CA LEU A 97 4.72 -5.78 -16.17
C LEU A 97 5.89 -6.69 -15.77
N ASP A 98 7.07 -6.41 -16.35
CA ASP A 98 8.30 -7.05 -15.91
C ASP A 98 8.71 -6.49 -14.54
N VAL A 99 8.61 -7.32 -13.51
CA VAL A 99 8.90 -6.99 -12.11
C VAL A 99 9.85 -8.03 -11.56
N LYS A 100 10.98 -7.60 -11.05
CA LYS A 100 11.99 -8.50 -10.47
C LYS A 100 11.63 -8.87 -9.03
N ASP A 101 11.46 -7.89 -8.16
CA ASP A 101 11.04 -8.11 -6.77
C ASP A 101 9.66 -7.51 -6.52
N ILE A 102 9.56 -6.18 -6.54
CA ILE A 102 8.35 -5.44 -6.17
C ILE A 102 8.10 -4.33 -7.18
N ALA A 103 6.84 -3.97 -7.38
CA ALA A 103 6.49 -2.74 -8.08
C ALA A 103 5.48 -1.94 -7.27
N GLY A 104 5.61 -0.62 -7.29
CA GLY A 104 4.70 0.31 -6.62
C GLY A 104 4.86 1.74 -7.15
N TRP A 105 3.85 2.58 -6.93
CA TRP A 105 3.88 3.95 -7.40
C TRP A 105 4.67 4.84 -6.43
N PRO A 106 5.66 5.64 -6.92
CA PRO A 106 6.48 6.47 -6.06
C PRO A 106 5.70 7.68 -5.52
N GLU A 107 5.64 7.80 -4.22
CA GLU A 107 4.93 8.87 -3.49
C GLU A 107 5.39 10.29 -3.86
N HIS A 108 6.65 10.46 -4.25
CA HIS A 108 7.18 11.77 -4.64
C HIS A 108 6.55 12.33 -5.91
N ASN A 109 5.96 11.47 -6.74
CA ASN A 109 5.25 11.86 -7.96
C ASN A 109 3.78 12.24 -7.70
N HIS A 110 3.36 12.33 -6.44
CA HIS A 110 1.97 12.66 -6.13
C HIS A 110 1.63 14.10 -6.56
N PRO A 111 0.60 14.32 -7.40
CA PRO A 111 0.27 15.65 -7.94
C PRO A 111 -0.03 16.70 -6.88
N ALA A 112 -0.50 16.29 -5.69
CA ALA A 112 -0.80 17.18 -4.58
C ALA A 112 0.46 17.63 -3.80
N ARG A 113 1.62 17.08 -4.06
CA ARG A 113 2.87 17.50 -3.43
C ARG A 113 3.47 18.65 -4.22
N LYS A 114 3.43 19.84 -3.62
CA LYS A 114 3.96 21.09 -4.21
C LYS A 114 5.49 21.23 -4.13
N ASP A 115 6.22 20.22 -3.69
CA ASP A 115 7.67 20.26 -3.63
C ASP A 115 8.26 19.90 -5.00
N PRO A 116 8.88 20.87 -5.72
CA PRO A 116 9.46 20.61 -7.04
C PRO A 116 10.63 19.62 -7.01
N ASN A 117 11.22 19.37 -5.85
CA ASN A 117 12.24 18.34 -5.65
C ASN A 117 11.63 17.00 -5.23
N GLY A 118 10.32 16.93 -5.12
CA GLY A 118 9.51 15.72 -5.04
C GLY A 118 9.70 14.86 -3.81
N TRP A 119 10.72 15.10 -2.98
CA TRP A 119 11.03 14.16 -1.93
C TRP A 119 11.69 14.79 -0.70
N LYS A 120 10.92 14.87 0.35
CA LYS A 120 11.44 15.15 1.69
C LYS A 120 10.96 14.03 2.60
N LEU A 121 11.86 13.15 3.01
CA LEU A 121 11.56 12.30 4.17
C LEU A 121 11.19 13.22 5.33
N SER A 122 10.01 13.01 5.89
CA SER A 122 9.71 13.66 7.15
C SER A 122 10.73 13.18 8.20
N PHE A 123 11.14 14.07 9.09
CA PHE A 123 12.07 13.72 10.17
C PHE A 123 11.72 12.39 10.90
N PRO A 124 10.45 12.08 11.22
CA PRO A 124 10.08 10.81 11.80
C PRO A 124 10.44 9.58 10.97
N LEU A 125 10.33 9.69 9.66
CA LEU A 125 10.65 8.58 8.77
C LEU A 125 12.17 8.41 8.62
N GLU A 126 12.93 9.50 8.54
CA GLU A 126 14.41 9.44 8.58
C GLU A 126 14.92 8.77 9.84
N ASP A 127 14.33 9.09 10.99
CA ASP A 127 14.69 8.48 12.27
C ASP A 127 14.45 6.97 12.25
N ARG A 128 13.33 6.52 11.68
CA ARG A 128 13.03 5.09 11.55
C ARG A 128 13.97 4.39 10.58
N PHE A 129 14.29 4.99 9.45
CA PHE A 129 15.30 4.46 8.55
C PHE A 129 16.64 4.25 9.27
N LYS A 130 17.09 5.24 10.03
CA LYS A 130 18.32 5.14 10.85
C LYS A 130 18.22 4.04 11.90
N LYS A 131 17.11 4.02 12.66
CA LYS A 131 16.91 3.08 13.76
C LYS A 131 16.89 1.63 13.28
N PHE A 132 16.28 1.36 12.17
CA PHE A 132 16.17 0.02 11.60
C PHE A 132 17.30 -0.31 10.61
N GLY A 133 18.34 0.53 10.53
CA GLY A 133 19.54 0.27 9.73
C GLY A 133 19.29 0.32 8.22
N ALA A 134 18.23 0.96 7.76
CA ALA A 134 18.00 1.17 6.34
C ALA A 134 18.81 2.36 5.83
N PRO A 135 19.44 2.28 4.65
CA PRO A 135 20.16 3.41 4.08
C PRO A 135 19.20 4.55 3.75
N ILE A 136 19.58 5.77 4.16
CA ILE A 136 18.87 6.97 3.73
C ILE A 136 19.45 7.37 2.38
N ILE A 137 18.75 7.00 1.33
CA ILE A 137 19.14 7.37 -0.02
C ILE A 137 18.63 8.78 -0.28
N LYS A 138 19.53 9.76 -0.27
CA LYS A 138 19.21 11.12 -0.71
C LYS A 138 19.31 11.18 -2.22
N PRO A 139 18.28 11.63 -2.93
CA PRO A 139 18.34 11.74 -4.37
C PRO A 139 19.39 12.75 -4.80
N LYS A 140 20.34 12.30 -5.61
CA LYS A 140 21.18 13.23 -6.39
C LYS A 140 20.48 13.62 -7.70
N THR A 141 19.61 12.78 -8.20
CA THR A 141 18.72 13.04 -9.35
C THR A 141 17.46 12.20 -9.20
N VAL A 142 16.33 12.68 -9.69
CA VAL A 142 15.01 12.03 -9.58
C VAL A 142 14.95 10.67 -10.28
N LYS A 143 15.87 10.39 -11.20
CA LYS A 143 15.73 9.27 -12.15
C LYS A 143 16.05 7.87 -11.62
N ASN A 144 16.83 7.70 -10.56
CA ASN A 144 17.37 6.36 -10.20
C ASN A 144 17.18 5.94 -8.76
N ASN A 145 16.34 6.57 -8.01
CA ASN A 145 16.28 6.31 -6.59
C ASN A 145 14.83 6.19 -6.14
N ILE A 146 14.33 4.99 -6.08
CA ILE A 146 13.07 4.68 -5.41
C ILE A 146 13.27 4.90 -3.92
N ARG A 147 12.33 5.53 -3.31
CA ARG A 147 12.47 6.00 -1.95
C ARG A 147 11.33 5.54 -1.08
N ILE A 148 10.16 5.94 -1.49
CA ILE A 148 8.93 5.58 -0.81
C ILE A 148 7.90 5.34 -1.89
N ILE A 149 7.40 4.12 -1.95
CA ILE A 149 6.25 3.78 -2.77
C ILE A 149 4.99 3.84 -1.92
N ASN A 150 3.89 4.20 -2.56
CA ASN A 150 2.55 4.05 -2.00
C ASN A 150 2.20 2.56 -1.97
N THR A 151 1.75 2.08 -0.82
CA THR A 151 1.45 0.66 -0.62
C THR A 151 0.03 0.27 -1.01
N GLY A 152 -0.80 1.22 -1.45
CA GLY A 152 -2.18 0.95 -1.86
C GLY A 152 -2.30 0.13 -3.15
N VAL A 153 -1.25 0.10 -3.98
CA VAL A 153 -1.13 -0.79 -5.15
C VAL A 153 0.30 -1.30 -5.24
N MET A 154 0.49 -2.60 -5.04
CA MET A 154 1.81 -3.23 -5.10
C MET A 154 1.76 -4.56 -5.84
N ILE A 155 2.76 -4.81 -6.68
CA ILE A 155 3.02 -6.15 -7.21
C ILE A 155 4.20 -6.75 -6.46
N TRP A 156 4.07 -8.02 -6.07
CA TRP A 156 5.12 -8.80 -5.44
C TRP A 156 5.34 -10.09 -6.22
N THR A 157 6.59 -10.36 -6.58
CA THR A 157 6.93 -11.67 -7.14
C THR A 157 6.97 -12.74 -6.05
N ARG A 158 6.94 -14.02 -6.43
CA ARG A 158 7.10 -15.15 -5.49
C ARG A 158 8.41 -15.04 -4.72
N ASP A 159 9.50 -14.83 -5.42
CA ASP A 159 10.84 -14.78 -4.85
C ASP A 159 10.99 -13.62 -3.86
N ALA A 160 10.40 -12.47 -4.19
CA ALA A 160 10.36 -11.32 -3.28
C ALA A 160 9.61 -11.63 -1.98
N ARG A 161 8.48 -12.34 -2.05
CA ARG A 161 7.73 -12.73 -0.84
C ARG A 161 8.52 -13.70 0.04
N ILE A 162 9.16 -14.69 -0.57
CA ILE A 162 10.01 -15.65 0.14
C ILE A 162 11.24 -14.95 0.74
N LYS A 163 11.87 -14.04 0.00
CA LYS A 163 12.98 -13.19 0.47
C LYS A 163 12.55 -12.32 1.67
N ALA A 164 11.40 -11.66 1.56
CA ALA A 164 10.87 -10.80 2.63
C ALA A 164 10.59 -11.59 3.92
N ARG A 165 9.97 -12.78 3.82
CA ARG A 165 9.69 -13.66 4.97
C ARG A 165 10.96 -14.03 5.74
N LYS A 166 12.09 -14.17 5.05
CA LYS A 166 13.37 -14.54 5.66
C LYS A 166 14.12 -13.36 6.27
N LEU A 167 13.95 -12.16 5.69
CA LEU A 167 14.82 -11.03 5.96
C LEU A 167 14.17 -9.92 6.76
N PHE A 168 12.86 -9.68 6.60
CA PHE A 168 12.23 -8.52 7.20
C PHE A 168 12.24 -8.58 8.72
N ASP A 169 12.53 -7.43 9.32
CA ASP A 169 12.43 -7.25 10.76
C ASP A 169 10.98 -7.44 11.23
N ASN A 170 10.82 -7.67 12.53
CA ASN A 170 9.50 -7.78 13.10
C ASN A 170 8.76 -6.43 13.02
N HIS A 171 7.59 -6.44 12.38
CA HIS A 171 6.74 -5.27 12.25
C HIS A 171 6.21 -4.74 13.59
N GLU A 172 6.09 -5.59 14.63
CA GLU A 172 5.72 -5.16 15.97
C GLU A 172 6.83 -4.32 16.62
N ASP A 173 8.08 -4.66 16.41
CA ASP A 173 9.21 -3.88 16.92
C ASP A 173 9.23 -2.50 16.26
N TYR A 174 8.95 -2.45 14.95
CA TYR A 174 8.82 -1.18 14.24
C TYR A 174 7.64 -0.35 14.76
N PHE A 175 6.48 -0.95 14.94
CA PHE A 175 5.28 -0.29 15.44
C PHE A 175 5.47 0.23 16.86
N ASN A 176 6.10 -0.55 17.73
CA ASN A 176 6.30 -0.23 19.14
C ASN A 176 7.51 0.70 19.37
N TYR A 177 8.33 0.96 18.33
CA TYR A 177 9.43 1.89 18.47
C TYR A 177 8.94 3.28 18.84
N LYS A 178 9.35 3.75 20.01
CA LYS A 178 9.06 5.08 20.52
C LYS A 178 10.32 5.94 20.44
N ASN A 179 10.20 7.10 19.80
CA ASN A 179 11.21 8.13 19.88
C ASN A 179 10.70 9.23 20.82
N PRO A 180 11.34 9.47 21.97
CA PRO A 180 10.87 10.45 22.96
C PRO A 180 10.74 11.88 22.43
N ILE A 181 11.56 12.23 21.45
CA ILE A 181 11.53 13.57 20.80
C ILE A 181 10.32 13.68 19.86
N LEU A 182 10.06 12.59 19.13
CA LEU A 182 8.94 12.55 18.17
C LEU A 182 7.60 12.44 18.88
N ASP A 183 7.51 11.62 19.93
CA ASP A 183 6.26 11.40 20.67
C ASP A 183 5.74 12.69 21.35
N LYS A 184 6.62 13.62 21.73
CA LYS A 184 6.22 14.95 22.23
C LYS A 184 5.57 15.82 21.14
N ASN A 185 6.06 15.75 19.93
CA ASN A 185 5.57 16.57 18.80
C ASN A 185 4.37 15.94 18.09
N LEU A 186 4.20 14.61 18.22
CA LEU A 186 3.16 13.84 17.55
C LEU A 186 1.88 13.67 18.36
N LYS A 187 1.83 14.13 19.63
CA LYS A 187 0.64 14.06 20.48
C LYS A 187 -0.60 14.74 19.87
N ASN A 188 -0.40 15.64 18.91
CA ASN A 188 -1.48 16.38 18.24
C ASN A 188 -1.82 15.85 16.84
N VAL A 189 -1.05 14.90 16.31
CA VAL A 189 -1.32 14.28 15.00
C VAL A 189 -1.68 12.84 15.30
N GLY A 190 -2.95 12.56 15.40
CA GLY A 190 -3.46 11.22 15.70
C GLY A 190 -2.73 10.15 14.91
N HIS A 191 -2.49 9.02 15.50
CA HIS A 191 -1.69 7.88 15.07
C HIS A 191 -0.77 8.20 13.90
N SER A 192 0.45 8.57 14.23
CA SER A 192 1.46 8.98 13.28
C SER A 192 1.48 8.01 12.11
N THR A 193 1.13 8.49 10.92
CA THR A 193 1.20 7.75 9.65
C THR A 193 2.55 7.08 9.43
N HIS A 194 3.56 7.45 10.21
CA HIS A 194 4.92 6.93 10.16
C HIS A 194 5.12 5.61 10.93
N CYS A 195 4.13 5.19 11.72
CA CYS A 195 4.18 3.94 12.48
C CYS A 195 3.36 2.82 11.86
N ILE A 196 2.84 3.00 10.63
CA ILE A 196 2.00 2.04 9.94
C ILE A 196 2.75 1.31 8.83
N ASP A 197 2.07 0.49 8.08
CA ASP A 197 2.58 -0.44 7.10
C ASP A 197 3.43 0.18 5.99
N GLN A 198 2.97 1.27 5.37
CA GLN A 198 3.68 1.88 4.25
C GLN A 198 5.11 2.31 4.61
N PRO A 199 5.35 3.08 5.69
CA PRO A 199 6.71 3.38 6.13
C PRO A 199 7.52 2.15 6.51
N PHE A 200 6.91 1.16 7.16
CA PHE A 200 7.59 -0.08 7.52
C PHE A 200 8.10 -0.82 6.29
N LEU A 201 7.21 -1.08 5.33
CA LEU A 201 7.59 -1.80 4.11
C LEU A 201 8.69 -1.07 3.35
N ASN A 202 8.60 0.26 3.22
CA ASN A 202 9.62 1.05 2.54
C ASN A 202 10.98 1.02 3.27
N VAL A 203 11.00 1.00 4.62
CA VAL A 203 12.22 0.78 5.39
C VAL A 203 12.81 -0.59 5.08
N MET A 204 11.99 -1.64 5.06
CA MET A 204 12.43 -3.01 4.79
C MET A 204 12.95 -3.17 3.36
N PHE A 205 12.26 -2.59 2.36
CA PHE A 205 12.73 -2.62 0.96
C PHE A 205 14.12 -2.01 0.80
N ASN A 206 14.34 -0.86 1.44
CA ASN A 206 15.63 -0.18 1.36
C ASN A 206 16.72 -0.88 2.18
N LYS A 207 16.37 -1.43 3.36
CA LYS A 207 17.32 -2.14 4.23
C LYS A 207 17.88 -3.39 3.56
N TYR A 208 17.03 -4.13 2.87
CA TYR A 208 17.37 -5.44 2.30
C TYR A 208 17.53 -5.43 0.78
N ASP A 209 17.72 -4.25 0.21
CA ASP A 209 18.04 -4.03 -1.21
C ASP A 209 17.08 -4.80 -2.14
N PHE A 210 15.79 -4.50 -2.00
CA PHE A 210 14.80 -5.00 -2.94
C PHE A 210 14.82 -4.17 -4.21
N ASP A 211 14.75 -4.87 -5.35
CA ASP A 211 14.51 -4.22 -6.63
C ASP A 211 13.06 -3.73 -6.70
N VAL A 212 12.87 -2.42 -6.56
CA VAL A 212 11.54 -1.81 -6.58
C VAL A 212 11.34 -1.05 -7.87
N LYS A 213 10.52 -1.60 -8.76
CA LYS A 213 10.11 -0.97 -10.01
C LYS A 213 9.09 0.13 -9.75
N GLU A 214 9.32 1.31 -10.28
CA GLU A 214 8.34 2.39 -10.24
C GLU A 214 7.18 2.12 -11.20
N LEU A 215 5.96 2.10 -10.68
CA LEU A 215 4.75 2.11 -11.49
C LEU A 215 4.49 3.52 -12.00
N GLY A 216 3.96 3.63 -13.22
CA GLY A 216 3.40 4.87 -13.72
C GLY A 216 2.17 5.30 -12.93
N ILE A 217 1.86 6.59 -13.00
CA ILE A 217 0.72 7.19 -12.27
C ILE A 217 -0.61 6.54 -12.64
N GLU A 218 -0.72 6.00 -13.85
CA GLU A 218 -1.91 5.32 -14.34
C GLU A 218 -2.31 4.09 -13.53
N TRP A 219 -1.37 3.50 -12.77
CA TRP A 219 -1.61 2.32 -11.95
C TRP A 219 -1.99 2.61 -10.49
N ASN A 220 -1.87 3.86 -10.06
CA ASN A 220 -2.23 4.26 -8.68
C ASN A 220 -2.60 5.74 -8.64
N ARG A 221 -3.53 6.14 -9.51
CA ARG A 221 -3.90 7.54 -9.65
C ARG A 221 -4.89 7.95 -8.56
N THR A 222 -4.54 8.96 -7.80
CA THR A 222 -5.49 9.62 -6.89
C THR A 222 -6.32 10.63 -7.70
N PRO A 223 -7.63 10.44 -7.87
CA PRO A 223 -8.48 11.39 -8.57
C PRO A 223 -8.53 12.72 -7.83
N THR A 224 -8.25 13.79 -8.51
CA THR A 224 -8.47 15.16 -8.03
C THR A 224 -9.92 15.60 -8.32
N LYS A 225 -10.34 16.73 -7.74
CA LYS A 225 -11.77 17.11 -7.67
C LYS A 225 -12.47 17.18 -9.02
N ASP A 226 -11.78 17.45 -10.11
CA ASP A 226 -12.41 17.84 -11.38
C ASP A 226 -11.85 17.11 -12.61
N GLU A 227 -11.06 16.03 -12.44
CA GLU A 227 -10.35 15.47 -13.57
C GLU A 227 -10.63 13.98 -13.75
N ASP A 228 -11.37 13.65 -14.79
CA ASP A 228 -11.51 12.28 -15.28
C ASP A 228 -10.35 11.91 -16.20
N TYR A 229 -9.15 11.86 -15.62
CA TYR A 229 -7.97 11.41 -16.39
C TYR A 229 -8.02 9.90 -16.63
N PRO A 230 -7.63 9.47 -17.83
CA PRO A 230 -7.47 8.05 -18.09
C PRO A 230 -6.43 7.44 -17.12
N CYS A 231 -6.83 6.39 -16.46
CA CYS A 231 -5.94 5.60 -15.60
C CYS A 231 -6.38 4.13 -15.60
N ASN A 232 -5.46 3.26 -15.28
CA ASN A 232 -5.76 1.85 -15.13
C ASN A 232 -6.41 1.59 -13.77
N PHE A 233 -5.83 2.15 -12.69
CA PHE A 233 -6.39 2.06 -11.35
C PHE A 233 -6.56 3.45 -10.74
N ALA A 234 -7.74 3.73 -10.18
CA ALA A 234 -8.05 4.94 -9.45
C ALA A 234 -8.06 4.65 -7.94
N HIS A 235 -7.26 5.39 -7.19
CA HIS A 235 -7.11 5.23 -5.74
C HIS A 235 -7.75 6.41 -4.98
N TYR A 236 -8.90 6.17 -4.39
CA TYR A 236 -9.75 7.18 -3.72
C TYR A 236 -9.37 7.36 -2.26
N THR A 237 -8.20 7.90 -1.98
CA THR A 237 -7.68 8.05 -0.62
C THR A 237 -8.50 9.00 0.26
N GLY A 238 -8.55 8.74 1.56
CA GLY A 238 -9.13 9.64 2.55
C GLY A 238 -10.62 9.91 2.31
N ASN A 239 -11.03 11.18 2.30
CA ASN A 239 -12.41 11.60 2.09
C ASN A 239 -12.96 11.35 0.67
N ASN A 240 -12.08 11.06 -0.29
CA ASN A 240 -12.50 10.78 -1.66
C ASN A 240 -13.16 9.39 -1.79
N LYS A 241 -13.06 8.52 -0.80
CA LYS A 241 -13.73 7.20 -0.80
C LYS A 241 -15.23 7.29 -1.09
N LYS A 242 -15.91 8.37 -0.70
CA LYS A 242 -17.34 8.59 -0.99
C LYS A 242 -17.66 8.61 -2.48
N LYS A 243 -16.73 9.10 -3.29
CA LYS A 243 -16.88 9.11 -4.74
C LYS A 243 -17.01 7.70 -5.34
N ILE A 244 -16.47 6.67 -4.68
CA ILE A 244 -16.63 5.29 -5.15
C ILE A 244 -18.12 4.91 -5.15
N ILE A 245 -18.85 5.27 -4.10
CA ILE A 245 -20.30 4.99 -4.04
C ILE A 245 -21.07 5.82 -5.07
N GLU A 246 -20.69 7.07 -5.26
CA GLU A 246 -21.34 7.99 -6.20
C GLU A 246 -21.12 7.58 -7.66
N LEU A 247 -19.95 7.05 -8.01
CA LEU A 247 -19.56 6.74 -9.39
C LEU A 247 -19.76 5.27 -9.78
N TYR A 248 -19.75 4.36 -8.82
CA TYR A 248 -19.71 2.91 -9.07
C TYR A 248 -20.72 2.12 -8.24
N GLY A 249 -21.50 2.77 -7.37
CA GLY A 249 -22.51 2.19 -6.49
C GLY A 249 -23.90 2.03 -7.08
#